data_b5a222203e7377a7340bd95634068c77
#
_entry.id   b5a222203e7377a7340bd95634068c77
#
_cell.length_a   1.000
_cell.length_b   1.000
_cell.length_c   1.000
_cell.angle_alpha   90.00
_cell.angle_beta   90.00
_cell.angle_gamma   90.00
#
_symmetry.space_group_name_H-M   'P 1'
#
loop_
_entity.id
_entity.type
_entity.pdbx_description
1 polymer ?
#
loop_
_entity_poly.entity_id
_entity_poly.type
_entity_poly.pdbx_seq_one_letter_code
_entity_poly.pdbx_strand_id
1 'polypeptide(L)'
;MNTRKIGAAGETLAEKYLKKQGYKILQKNFVAPHGEIDIVAKDGDYIVFVEVKRRKSTAFGLPCEAVDARKQRTIVQCAKFYLAKNNLYGVKVRFDVVGILQEDVSLIKDAFRA
;
A
#
# COMPACT_ATOMS: atom_id res chain seq x y z
N MET A 1 13.64 12.50 17.15
CA MET A 1 13.74 11.61 16.02
C MET A 1 12.53 11.72 15.11
N ASN A 2 12.75 11.64 13.86
CA ASN A 2 11.71 11.94 12.87
C ASN A 2 11.02 10.64 12.45
N THR A 3 9.75 10.47 12.87
CA THR A 3 8.92 9.31 12.50
C THR A 3 8.74 9.20 10.98
N ARG A 4 8.76 10.34 10.28
CA ARG A 4 8.71 10.42 8.83
C ARG A 4 9.89 9.69 8.17
N LYS A 5 11.07 9.74 8.79
CA LYS A 5 12.27 9.08 8.30
C LYS A 5 12.16 7.56 8.38
N ILE A 6 11.54 7.05 9.45
CA ILE A 6 11.30 5.62 9.64
C ILE A 6 10.28 5.11 8.61
N GLY A 7 9.19 5.85 8.42
CA GLY A 7 8.19 5.53 7.42
C GLY A 7 8.76 5.55 6.01
N ALA A 8 9.58 6.57 5.70
CA ALA A 8 10.22 6.68 4.40
C ALA A 8 11.16 5.51 4.11
N ALA A 9 11.89 5.00 5.11
CA ALA A 9 12.76 3.84 4.93
C ALA A 9 11.95 2.58 4.59
N GLY A 10 10.84 2.34 5.31
CA GLY A 10 9.94 1.23 5.03
C GLY A 10 9.32 1.31 3.64
N GLU A 11 8.86 2.49 3.25
CA GLU A 11 8.28 2.73 1.94
C GLU A 11 9.33 2.55 0.83
N THR A 12 10.58 2.91 1.08
CA THR A 12 11.66 2.71 0.11
C THR A 12 11.93 1.23 -0.14
N LEU A 13 11.94 0.42 0.91
CA LEU A 13 12.09 -1.04 0.78
C LEU A 13 10.92 -1.64 -0.02
N ALA A 14 9.70 -1.22 0.31
CA ALA A 14 8.49 -1.67 -0.38
C ALA A 14 8.54 -1.28 -1.85
N GLU A 15 8.90 -0.04 -2.16
CA GLU A 15 9.02 0.46 -3.53
C GLU A 15 10.01 -0.37 -4.34
N LYS A 16 11.19 -0.61 -3.80
CA LYS A 16 12.21 -1.42 -4.47
C LYS A 16 11.71 -2.84 -4.75
N TYR A 17 11.05 -3.43 -3.76
CA TYR A 17 10.50 -4.78 -3.90
C TYR A 17 9.44 -4.82 -5.00
N LEU A 18 8.50 -3.86 -4.99
CA LEU A 18 7.43 -3.80 -5.98
C LEU A 18 7.99 -3.62 -7.38
N LYS A 19 9.01 -2.77 -7.56
CA LYS A 19 9.66 -2.58 -8.85
C LYS A 19 10.29 -3.88 -9.35
N LYS A 20 10.90 -4.66 -8.48
CA LYS A 20 11.45 -5.98 -8.83
C LYS A 20 10.35 -6.95 -9.26
N GLN A 21 9.15 -6.80 -8.71
CA GLN A 21 8.00 -7.62 -9.08
C GLN A 21 7.32 -7.13 -10.37
N GLY A 22 7.83 -6.08 -10.98
CA GLY A 22 7.30 -5.56 -12.23
C GLY A 22 6.28 -4.43 -12.08
N TYR A 23 6.08 -3.93 -10.87
CA TYR A 23 5.15 -2.81 -10.64
C TYR A 23 5.78 -1.51 -11.09
N LYS A 24 4.96 -0.64 -11.66
CA LYS A 24 5.34 0.74 -11.94
C LYS A 24 4.78 1.62 -10.83
N ILE A 25 5.63 2.35 -10.12
CA ILE A 25 5.19 3.25 -9.06
C ILE A 25 4.62 4.52 -9.69
N LEU A 26 3.36 4.83 -9.39
CA LEU A 26 2.68 6.02 -9.91
C LEU A 26 2.77 7.17 -8.93
N GLN A 27 2.58 6.90 -7.64
CA GLN A 27 2.63 7.93 -6.60
C GLN A 27 2.93 7.30 -5.25
N LYS A 28 3.65 8.03 -4.40
CA LYS A 28 3.88 7.65 -3.00
C LYS A 28 3.20 8.65 -2.09
N ASN A 29 2.72 8.17 -0.96
CA ASN A 29 2.12 9.01 0.09
C ASN A 29 0.99 9.90 -0.45
N PHE A 30 0.01 9.28 -1.11
CA PHE A 30 -1.15 10.00 -1.59
C PHE A 30 -2.08 10.34 -0.42
N VAL A 31 -2.29 11.63 -0.18
CA VAL A 31 -3.14 12.12 0.90
C VAL A 31 -4.54 12.42 0.38
N ALA A 32 -5.54 11.82 1.01
CA ALA A 32 -6.96 12.06 0.75
C ALA A 32 -7.60 12.68 1.99
N PRO A 33 -8.85 13.19 1.91
CA PRO A 33 -9.48 13.85 3.06
C PRO A 33 -9.57 13.00 4.33
N HIS A 34 -9.70 11.68 4.19
CA HIS A 34 -9.91 10.78 5.33
C HIS A 34 -8.74 9.85 5.62
N GLY A 35 -7.62 10.03 4.97
CA GLY A 35 -6.46 9.18 5.17
C GLY A 35 -5.46 9.29 4.05
N GLU A 36 -4.58 8.29 3.96
CA GLU A 36 -3.58 8.27 2.91
C GLU A 36 -3.36 6.86 2.37
N ILE A 37 -2.77 6.78 1.20
CA ILE A 37 -2.32 5.53 0.59
C ILE A 37 -0.81 5.59 0.49
N ASP A 38 -0.15 4.57 0.99
CA ASP A 38 1.32 4.56 1.02
C ASP A 38 1.92 4.56 -0.38
N ILE A 39 1.42 3.69 -1.25
CA ILE A 39 1.91 3.60 -2.63
C ILE A 39 0.73 3.35 -3.57
N VAL A 40 0.70 4.08 -4.67
CA VAL A 40 -0.17 3.80 -5.81
C VAL A 40 0.72 3.31 -6.93
N ALA A 41 0.42 2.15 -7.48
CA ALA A 41 1.24 1.51 -8.50
C ALA A 41 0.39 0.94 -9.62
N LYS A 42 1.06 0.52 -10.68
CA LYS A 42 0.43 -0.16 -11.80
C LYS A 42 1.09 -1.54 -11.96
N ASP A 43 0.25 -2.56 -12.02
CA ASP A 43 0.68 -3.94 -12.28
C ASP A 43 -0.14 -4.47 -13.45
N GLY A 44 0.47 -4.47 -14.64
CA GLY A 44 -0.26 -4.77 -15.86
C GLY A 44 -1.38 -3.79 -16.08
N ASP A 45 -2.62 -4.29 -16.16
CA ASP A 45 -3.82 -3.47 -16.37
C ASP A 45 -4.42 -2.94 -15.07
N TYR A 46 -3.87 -3.36 -13.92
CA TYR A 46 -4.40 -2.99 -12.62
C TYR A 46 -3.79 -1.70 -12.10
N ILE A 47 -4.64 -0.83 -11.55
CA ILE A 47 -4.19 0.21 -10.63
C ILE A 47 -4.23 -0.42 -9.25
N VAL A 48 -3.09 -0.43 -8.57
CA VAL A 48 -2.91 -1.14 -7.31
C VAL A 48 -2.67 -0.13 -6.19
N PHE A 49 -3.49 -0.22 -5.15
CA PHE A 49 -3.33 0.60 -3.94
C PHE A 49 -2.64 -0.28 -2.91
N VAL A 50 -1.47 0.15 -2.46
CA VAL A 50 -0.60 -0.67 -1.61
C VAL A 50 -0.49 -0.06 -0.23
N GLU A 51 -0.80 -0.86 0.79
CA GLU A 51 -0.56 -0.53 2.18
C GLU A 51 0.75 -1.18 2.61
N VAL A 52 1.62 -0.41 3.24
CA VAL A 52 2.90 -0.90 3.75
C VAL A 52 2.82 -1.03 5.27
N LYS A 53 3.08 -2.23 5.78
CA LYS A 53 3.09 -2.50 7.22
C LYS A 53 4.45 -3.01 7.63
N ARG A 54 4.99 -2.42 8.67
CA ARG A 54 6.29 -2.79 9.22
C ARG A 54 6.15 -3.28 10.66
N ARG A 55 6.80 -4.39 10.95
CA ARG A 55 6.87 -4.98 12.29
C ARG A 55 8.32 -5.33 12.63
N LYS A 56 8.65 -5.26 13.91
CA LYS A 56 9.96 -5.69 14.41
C LYS A 56 9.96 -7.15 14.81
N SER A 57 8.77 -7.71 15.10
CA SER A 57 8.61 -9.09 15.53
C SER A 57 7.23 -9.60 15.16
N THR A 58 7.02 -10.91 15.30
CA THR A 58 5.73 -11.55 15.07
C THR A 58 4.87 -11.62 16.33
N ALA A 59 5.27 -10.93 17.42
CA ALA A 59 4.54 -10.97 18.70
C ALA A 59 3.06 -10.57 18.58
N PHE A 60 2.73 -9.70 17.62
CA PHE A 60 1.37 -9.22 17.39
C PHE A 60 0.85 -9.63 16.00
N GLY A 61 1.34 -10.75 15.47
CA GLY A 61 0.99 -11.26 14.16
C GLY A 61 1.97 -10.86 13.08
N LEU A 62 1.73 -11.34 11.86
CA LEU A 62 2.54 -10.99 10.70
C LEU A 62 2.20 -9.57 10.24
N PRO A 63 3.17 -8.84 9.62
CA PRO A 63 2.90 -7.48 9.13
C PRO A 63 1.69 -7.38 8.21
N CYS A 64 1.54 -8.31 7.28
CA CYS A 64 0.44 -8.31 6.31
C CYS A 64 -0.93 -8.55 6.96
N GLU A 65 -0.99 -9.09 8.18
CA GLU A 65 -2.23 -9.33 8.93
C GLU A 65 -2.72 -8.07 9.66
N ALA A 66 -1.95 -6.98 9.65
CA ALA A 66 -2.25 -5.79 10.43
C ALA A 66 -3.28 -4.86 9.77
N VAL A 67 -3.87 -5.25 8.64
CA VAL A 67 -4.86 -4.44 7.92
C VAL A 67 -6.26 -4.95 8.26
N ASP A 68 -6.86 -4.35 9.31
CA ASP A 68 -8.20 -4.74 9.74
C ASP A 68 -9.30 -4.13 8.85
N ALA A 69 -10.56 -4.49 9.13
CA ALA A 69 -11.70 -4.04 8.31
C ALA A 69 -11.85 -2.52 8.29
N ARG A 70 -11.56 -1.86 9.41
CA ARG A 70 -11.64 -0.40 9.51
C ARG A 70 -10.60 0.27 8.61
N LYS A 71 -9.36 -0.22 8.66
CA LYS A 71 -8.28 0.29 7.81
C LYS A 71 -8.58 0.02 6.34
N GLN A 72 -9.11 -1.16 6.02
CA GLN A 72 -9.50 -1.49 4.65
C GLN A 72 -10.52 -0.49 4.11
N ARG A 73 -11.54 -0.14 4.90
CA ARG A 73 -12.54 0.85 4.49
C ARG A 73 -11.92 2.22 4.23
N THR A 74 -10.99 2.63 5.08
CA THR A 74 -10.27 3.89 4.90
C THR A 74 -9.47 3.89 3.60
N ILE A 75 -8.76 2.81 3.32
CA ILE A 75 -7.97 2.67 2.09
C ILE A 75 -8.89 2.72 0.87
N VAL A 76 -10.02 2.02 0.92
CA VAL A 76 -11.00 2.02 -0.19
C VAL A 76 -11.52 3.43 -0.47
N GLN A 77 -11.83 4.21 0.57
CA GLN A 77 -12.29 5.58 0.40
C GLN A 77 -11.21 6.47 -0.22
N CYS A 78 -9.96 6.31 0.23
CA CYS A 78 -8.83 7.04 -0.34
C CYS A 78 -8.59 6.66 -1.81
N ALA A 79 -8.76 5.37 -2.14
CA ALA A 79 -8.63 4.90 -3.51
C ALA A 79 -9.70 5.50 -4.42
N LYS A 80 -10.94 5.56 -3.97
CA LYS A 80 -12.03 6.20 -4.72
C LYS A 80 -11.72 7.67 -5.00
N PHE A 81 -11.18 8.36 -4.01
CA PHE A 81 -10.77 9.75 -4.15
C PHE A 81 -9.65 9.90 -5.19
N TYR A 82 -8.66 9.02 -5.14
CA TYR A 82 -7.56 9.03 -6.13
C TYR A 82 -8.08 8.83 -7.54
N LEU A 83 -8.93 7.83 -7.73
CA LEU A 83 -9.48 7.52 -9.06
C LEU A 83 -10.28 8.70 -9.62
N ALA A 84 -11.13 9.32 -8.80
CA ALA A 84 -11.91 10.48 -9.22
C ALA A 84 -11.03 11.67 -9.56
N LYS A 85 -10.04 11.96 -8.70
CA LYS A 85 -9.11 13.06 -8.90
C LYS A 85 -8.31 12.95 -10.19
N ASN A 86 -7.99 11.73 -10.59
CA ASN A 86 -7.18 11.45 -11.77
C ASN A 86 -8.01 11.05 -12.99
N ASN A 87 -9.34 11.17 -12.90
CA ASN A 87 -10.27 10.82 -13.98
C ASN A 87 -10.09 9.39 -14.50
N LEU A 88 -9.84 8.47 -13.56
CA LEU A 88 -9.65 7.05 -13.89
C LEU A 88 -10.96 6.31 -13.65
N TYR A 89 -11.70 6.10 -14.73
CA TYR A 89 -12.99 5.40 -14.70
C TYR A 89 -12.88 4.10 -15.49
N GLY A 90 -13.55 3.06 -15.00
CA GLY A 90 -13.57 1.77 -15.68
C GLY A 90 -12.24 1.02 -15.65
N VAL A 91 -11.31 1.42 -14.79
CA VAL A 91 -10.03 0.74 -14.65
C VAL A 91 -10.15 -0.43 -13.68
N LYS A 92 -9.31 -1.43 -13.87
CA LYS A 92 -9.21 -2.54 -12.91
C LYS A 92 -8.43 -2.07 -11.69
N VAL A 93 -8.95 -2.39 -10.51
CA VAL A 93 -8.37 -1.95 -9.23
C VAL A 93 -8.06 -3.16 -8.36
N ARG A 94 -6.95 -3.10 -7.65
CA ARG A 94 -6.54 -4.13 -6.72
C ARG A 94 -5.93 -3.51 -5.48
N PHE A 95 -6.10 -4.17 -4.33
CA PHE A 95 -5.54 -3.74 -3.06
C PHE A 95 -4.53 -4.76 -2.60
N ASP A 96 -3.28 -4.34 -2.49
CA ASP A 96 -2.17 -5.19 -2.08
C ASP A 96 -1.60 -4.72 -0.75
N VAL A 97 -0.99 -5.62 -0.01
CA VAL A 97 -0.32 -5.30 1.25
C VAL A 97 1.13 -5.77 1.16
N VAL A 98 2.04 -4.87 1.46
CA VAL A 98 3.46 -5.19 1.62
C VAL A 98 3.74 -5.24 3.11
N GLY A 99 4.18 -6.39 3.59
CA GLY A 99 4.62 -6.58 4.96
C GLY A 99 6.14 -6.58 5.03
N ILE A 100 6.67 -5.85 6.00
CA ILE A 100 8.11 -5.82 6.26
C ILE A 100 8.34 -6.26 7.70
N LEU A 101 9.00 -7.42 7.86
CA LEU A 101 9.39 -7.95 9.15
C LEU A 101 10.92 -7.85 9.23
N GLN A 102 11.40 -6.89 10.04
CA GLN A 102 12.79 -6.48 10.04
C GLN A 102 13.19 -6.02 8.62
N GLU A 103 13.94 -6.81 7.86
CA GLU A 103 14.29 -6.47 6.47
C GLU A 103 13.65 -7.41 5.45
N ASP A 104 12.88 -8.39 5.94
CA ASP A 104 12.19 -9.35 5.07
C ASP A 104 10.90 -8.74 4.55
N VAL A 105 10.77 -8.67 3.23
CA VAL A 105 9.63 -8.08 2.56
C VAL A 105 8.74 -9.19 2.00
N SER A 106 7.45 -9.10 2.26
CA SER A 106 6.45 -10.00 1.70
C SER A 106 5.34 -9.20 1.04
N LEU A 107 4.71 -9.77 0.03
CA LEU A 107 3.63 -9.14 -0.72
C LEU A 107 2.42 -10.05 -0.75
N ILE A 108 1.26 -9.51 -0.38
CA ILE A 108 -0.02 -10.19 -0.57
C ILE A 108 -0.77 -9.40 -1.64
N LYS A 109 -0.93 -10.00 -2.81
CA LYS A 109 -1.74 -9.43 -3.88
C LYS A 109 -3.21 -9.69 -3.62
N ASP A 110 -4.04 -8.70 -3.95
CA ASP A 110 -5.51 -8.82 -3.79
C ASP A 110 -5.84 -9.19 -2.35
N ALA A 111 -5.22 -8.48 -1.41
CA ALA A 111 -5.34 -8.77 0.02
C ALA A 111 -6.77 -8.55 0.55
N PHE A 112 -7.50 -7.62 -0.05
CA PHE A 112 -8.92 -7.38 0.26
C PHE A 112 -9.58 -6.70 -0.94
N ARG A 113 -10.88 -6.62 -0.90
CA ARG A 113 -11.68 -6.01 -1.97
C ARG A 113 -12.59 -4.92 -1.44
N ALA A 114 -12.94 -4.00 -2.33
CA ALA A 114 -13.86 -2.91 -2.01
C ALA A 114 -15.27 -3.43 -1.74
#